data_8a10381e170c8d5eee806e3f8ae59685
#
_entry.id   8a10381e170c8d5eee806e3f8ae59685
#
_cell.length_a   1.000
_cell.length_b   1.000
_cell.length_c   1.000
_cell.angle_alpha   90.00
_cell.angle_beta   90.00
_cell.angle_gamma   90.00
#
_symmetry.space_group_name_H-M   'P 1'
#
loop_
_entity.id
_entity.type
_entity.pdbx_description
1 polymer ?
#
loop_
_entity_poly.entity_id
_entity_poly.type
_entity_poly.pdbx_seq_one_letter_code
_entity_poly.pdbx_strand_id
1 'polypeptide(L)'
;MKIKVIHTSDLHGYFFPTDYLDRERKATGYLSLLNNIKKDDFTILTDGGDTLQGSSFAYYVKEFLGSDIIADLMQNVDYYTLGNHDFNYGYNYLKSYVENMKGKLLCANVTDKTSGIEISPYAVKEM
;
A
#
# COMPACT_ATOMS: atom_id res chain seq x y z
N MET A 1 21.42 -17.63 -8.47
CA MET A 1 20.70 -16.40 -8.07
C MET A 1 19.42 -16.81 -7.33
N LYS A 2 19.09 -16.16 -6.23
CA LYS A 2 17.85 -16.41 -5.47
C LYS A 2 17.09 -15.11 -5.36
N ILE A 3 15.90 -15.07 -5.91
CA ILE A 3 14.98 -13.92 -5.84
C ILE A 3 14.03 -14.15 -4.67
N LYS A 4 13.83 -13.12 -3.85
CA LYS A 4 12.86 -13.10 -2.76
C LYS A 4 11.68 -12.20 -3.13
N VAL A 5 10.49 -12.74 -3.07
CA VAL A 5 9.25 -11.96 -3.21
C VAL A 5 8.53 -11.97 -1.87
N ILE A 6 8.21 -10.79 -1.37
CA ILE A 6 7.42 -10.59 -0.17
C ILE A 6 6.11 -9.94 -0.62
N HIS A 7 5.01 -10.53 -0.21
CA HIS A 7 3.68 -10.06 -0.61
C HIS A 7 2.84 -9.75 0.62
N THR A 8 2.24 -8.55 0.60
CA THR A 8 1.19 -8.14 1.54
C THR A 8 -0.12 -7.94 0.78
N SER A 9 -1.23 -7.98 1.48
CA SER A 9 -2.55 -7.70 0.94
C SER A 9 -3.51 -7.39 2.08
N ASP A 10 -4.56 -6.63 1.79
CA ASP A 10 -5.66 -6.38 2.75
C ASP A 10 -5.17 -5.77 4.07
N LEU A 11 -4.28 -4.80 4.00
CA LEU A 11 -3.75 -4.12 5.18
C LEU A 11 -4.81 -3.29 5.90
N HIS A 12 -5.80 -2.77 5.17
CA HIS A 12 -6.92 -2.00 5.72
C HIS A 12 -6.51 -0.90 6.70
N GLY A 13 -5.32 -0.30 6.51
CA GLY A 13 -4.79 0.74 7.38
C GLY A 13 -4.21 0.23 8.71
N TYR A 14 -4.00 -1.07 8.89
CA TYR A 14 -3.36 -1.63 10.08
C TYR A 14 -1.84 -1.61 9.95
N PHE A 15 -1.24 -0.44 10.17
CA PHE A 15 0.19 -0.23 10.04
C PHE A 15 0.97 -0.44 11.34
N PHE A 16 0.38 -0.11 12.48
CA PHE A 16 1.07 -0.05 13.77
C PHE A 16 1.02 -1.37 14.53
N PRO A 17 2.00 -1.65 15.41
CA PRO A 17 2.08 -2.87 16.21
C PRO A 17 1.18 -2.83 17.47
N THR A 18 0.14 -2.03 17.45
CA THR A 18 -0.82 -1.88 18.55
C THR A 18 -2.23 -1.96 17.99
N ASP A 19 -3.16 -2.49 18.75
CA ASP A 19 -4.56 -2.25 18.47
C ASP A 19 -5.07 -1.04 19.26
N TYR A 20 -6.25 -0.56 18.90
CA TYR A 20 -6.82 0.64 19.49
C TYR A 20 -7.52 0.37 20.84
N LEU A 21 -7.65 -0.90 21.24
CA LEU A 21 -8.40 -1.31 22.40
C LEU A 21 -7.53 -1.38 23.65
N ASP A 22 -6.35 -1.97 23.56
CA ASP A 22 -5.54 -2.29 24.75
C ASP A 22 -4.20 -1.56 24.83
N ARG A 23 -3.77 -0.85 23.78
CA ARG A 23 -2.47 -0.16 23.69
C ARG A 23 -1.25 -1.06 23.90
N GLU A 24 -1.42 -2.37 23.97
CA GLU A 24 -0.32 -3.31 24.07
C GLU A 24 0.39 -3.44 22.74
N ARG A 25 1.72 -3.49 22.78
CA ARG A 25 2.52 -3.75 21.60
C ARG A 25 2.44 -5.22 21.22
N LYS A 26 1.93 -5.50 20.01
CA LYS A 26 1.78 -6.84 19.45
C LYS A 26 2.72 -7.02 18.26
N ALA A 27 3.05 -8.26 17.92
CA ALA A 27 3.79 -8.58 16.70
C ALA A 27 2.85 -8.56 15.48
N THR A 28 2.17 -7.45 15.27
CA THR A 28 1.17 -7.21 14.22
C THR A 28 1.44 -5.89 13.51
N GLY A 29 0.74 -5.66 12.41
CA GLY A 29 0.84 -4.44 11.63
C GLY A 29 2.00 -4.44 10.62
N TYR A 30 1.80 -3.68 9.56
CA TYR A 30 2.74 -3.62 8.43
C TYR A 30 4.15 -3.15 8.84
N LEU A 31 4.24 -2.17 9.74
CA LEU A 31 5.54 -1.65 10.19
C LEU A 31 6.34 -2.68 10.98
N SER A 32 5.67 -3.56 11.76
CA SER A 32 6.35 -4.68 12.43
C SER A 32 6.90 -5.68 11.42
N LEU A 33 6.16 -5.95 10.34
CA LEU A 33 6.63 -6.79 9.26
C LEU A 33 7.89 -6.19 8.62
N LEU A 34 7.88 -4.90 8.27
CA LEU A 34 9.03 -4.23 7.66
C LEU A 34 10.29 -4.30 8.49
N ASN A 35 10.19 -4.21 9.81
CA ASN A 35 11.35 -4.30 10.72
C ASN A 35 12.05 -5.67 10.65
N ASN A 36 11.36 -6.70 10.18
CA ASN A 36 11.92 -8.05 10.03
C ASN A 36 12.35 -8.38 8.60
N ILE A 37 12.16 -7.46 7.65
CA ILE A 37 12.54 -7.65 6.26
C ILE A 37 13.89 -6.96 6.00
N LYS A 38 14.87 -7.75 5.55
CA LYS A 38 16.07 -7.21 4.90
C LYS A 38 15.82 -7.17 3.41
N LYS A 39 15.57 -5.96 2.89
CA LYS A 39 15.43 -5.71 1.45
C LYS A 39 16.80 -5.50 0.84
N ASP A 40 17.14 -6.30 -0.16
CA ASP A 40 18.33 -6.22 -0.99
C ASP A 40 17.94 -6.10 -2.47
N ASP A 41 18.91 -6.06 -3.37
CA ASP A 41 18.67 -5.89 -4.81
C ASP A 41 17.88 -7.05 -5.43
N PHE A 42 17.84 -8.20 -4.76
CA PHE A 42 17.08 -9.39 -5.18
C PHE A 42 15.76 -9.57 -4.42
N THR A 43 15.33 -8.57 -3.67
CA THR A 43 14.08 -8.60 -2.91
C THR A 43 13.04 -7.68 -3.56
N ILE A 44 11.87 -8.23 -3.86
CA ILE A 44 10.71 -7.50 -4.37
C ILE A 44 9.63 -7.52 -3.30
N LEU A 45 9.12 -6.36 -2.93
CA LEU A 45 7.97 -6.21 -2.04
C LEU A 45 6.77 -5.77 -2.85
N THR A 46 5.69 -6.55 -2.78
CA THR A 46 4.43 -6.28 -3.50
C THR A 46 3.26 -6.16 -2.54
N ASP A 47 2.23 -5.42 -2.96
CA ASP A 47 0.99 -5.28 -2.19
C ASP A 47 -0.25 -5.53 -3.08
N GLY A 48 -1.19 -6.32 -2.57
CA GLY A 48 -2.41 -6.74 -3.25
C GLY A 48 -3.57 -5.76 -3.20
N GLY A 49 -3.41 -4.61 -2.53
CA GLY A 49 -4.47 -3.62 -2.37
C GLY A 49 -5.32 -3.82 -1.12
N ASP A 50 -6.43 -3.11 -1.06
CA ASP A 50 -7.28 -2.92 0.14
C ASP A 50 -6.48 -2.34 1.31
N THR A 51 -5.79 -1.24 1.03
CA THR A 51 -4.87 -0.58 1.97
C THR A 51 -5.48 0.65 2.61
N LEU A 52 -6.28 1.42 1.85
CA LEU A 52 -6.67 2.79 2.21
C LEU A 52 -7.81 2.88 3.21
N GLN A 53 -8.64 1.85 3.36
CA GLN A 53 -9.87 1.92 4.16
C GLN A 53 -10.00 0.69 5.07
N GLY A 54 -10.43 0.91 6.32
CA GLY A 54 -10.80 -0.18 7.26
C GLY A 54 -10.49 0.15 8.71
N SER A 55 -9.27 0.56 9.06
CA SER A 55 -8.89 0.88 10.43
C SER A 55 -9.34 2.28 10.88
N SER A 56 -9.38 2.51 12.19
CA SER A 56 -9.61 3.84 12.76
C SER A 56 -8.53 4.83 12.33
N PHE A 57 -7.30 4.38 12.18
CA PHE A 57 -6.20 5.20 11.66
C PHE A 57 -6.44 5.63 10.21
N ALA A 58 -6.82 4.69 9.33
CA ALA A 58 -7.14 5.02 7.94
C ALA A 58 -8.28 6.02 7.83
N TYR A 59 -9.32 5.88 8.67
CA TYR A 59 -10.42 6.84 8.75
C TYR A 59 -9.95 8.21 9.23
N TYR A 60 -9.12 8.28 10.26
CA TYR A 60 -8.55 9.53 10.75
C TYR A 60 -7.72 10.25 9.68
N VAL A 61 -6.87 9.52 8.98
CA VAL A 61 -6.06 10.05 7.87
C VAL A 61 -6.95 10.62 6.77
N LYS A 62 -8.01 9.92 6.40
CA LYS A 62 -8.97 10.39 5.40
C LYS A 62 -9.68 11.66 5.82
N GLU A 63 -10.11 11.77 7.07
CA GLU A 63 -10.91 12.91 7.56
C GLU A 63 -10.06 14.16 7.84
N PHE A 64 -8.84 14.00 8.33
CA PHE A 64 -8.06 15.11 8.92
C PHE A 64 -6.70 15.35 8.27
N LEU A 65 -6.21 14.43 7.43
CA LEU A 65 -4.88 14.51 6.83
C LEU A 65 -5.00 14.36 5.30
N GLY A 66 -4.29 13.42 4.72
CA GLY A 66 -4.32 13.12 3.30
C GLY A 66 -3.73 11.74 3.02
N SER A 67 -4.05 11.16 1.88
CA SER A 67 -3.60 9.82 1.49
C SER A 67 -2.10 9.71 1.24
N ASP A 68 -1.41 10.83 1.09
CA ASP A 68 0.06 10.92 1.04
C ASP A 68 0.71 10.32 2.30
N ILE A 69 0.08 10.44 3.48
CA ILE A 69 0.55 9.82 4.72
C ILE A 69 0.59 8.28 4.60
N ILE A 70 -0.45 7.69 4.00
CA ILE A 70 -0.47 6.23 3.77
C ILE A 70 0.56 5.85 2.71
N ALA A 71 0.72 6.64 1.65
CA ALA A 71 1.73 6.41 0.63
C ALA A 71 3.16 6.43 1.22
N ASP A 72 3.43 7.34 2.16
CA ASP A 72 4.72 7.39 2.88
C ASP A 72 4.97 6.13 3.71
N LEU A 73 3.95 5.59 4.38
CA LEU A 73 4.07 4.33 5.11
C LEU A 73 4.33 3.13 4.18
N MET A 74 3.85 3.20 2.93
CA MET A 74 3.99 2.16 1.90
C MET A 74 5.21 2.35 0.99
N GLN A 75 6.11 3.29 1.27
CA GLN A 75 7.23 3.66 0.39
C GLN A 75 8.22 2.51 0.06
N ASN A 76 8.21 1.42 0.80
CA ASN A 76 9.06 0.25 0.56
C ASN A 76 8.48 -0.72 -0.49
N VAL A 77 7.23 -0.56 -0.88
CA VAL A 77 6.55 -1.38 -1.88
C VAL A 77 7.08 -1.04 -3.27
N ASP A 78 7.47 -2.07 -4.03
CA ASP A 78 7.96 -1.89 -5.41
C ASP A 78 6.81 -1.89 -6.42
N TYR A 79 5.84 -2.79 -6.22
CA TYR A 79 4.67 -2.93 -7.08
C TYR A 79 3.43 -3.16 -6.23
N TYR A 80 2.33 -2.55 -6.63
CA TYR A 80 1.05 -2.74 -5.94
C TYR A 80 -0.10 -2.73 -6.93
N THR A 81 -1.22 -3.26 -6.50
CA THR A 81 -2.50 -3.15 -7.21
C THR A 81 -3.53 -2.47 -6.30
N LEU A 82 -4.74 -2.30 -6.79
CA LEU A 82 -5.85 -1.72 -6.04
C LEU A 82 -6.88 -2.80 -5.74
N GLY A 83 -7.31 -2.88 -4.49
CA GLY A 83 -8.46 -3.65 -4.09
C GLY A 83 -9.76 -2.83 -4.19
N ASN A 84 -10.90 -3.46 -3.92
CA ASN A 84 -12.19 -2.79 -4.03
C ASN A 84 -12.39 -1.67 -2.99
N HIS A 85 -11.81 -1.80 -1.80
CA HIS A 85 -11.93 -0.79 -0.75
C HIS A 85 -11.05 0.45 -0.98
N ASP A 86 -10.04 0.39 -1.84
CA ASP A 86 -9.22 1.56 -2.16
C ASP A 86 -9.99 2.64 -2.93
N PHE A 87 -11.14 2.30 -3.52
CA PHE A 87 -12.03 3.24 -4.20
C PHE A 87 -13.05 3.93 -3.28
N ASN A 88 -13.22 3.46 -2.05
CA ASN A 88 -14.32 3.87 -1.16
C ASN A 88 -14.26 5.35 -0.76
N TYR A 89 -13.09 5.94 -0.68
CA TYR A 89 -12.91 7.36 -0.34
C TYR A 89 -12.90 8.30 -1.54
N GLY A 90 -13.19 7.76 -2.73
CA GLY A 90 -13.36 8.52 -3.96
C GLY A 90 -12.08 8.76 -4.75
N TYR A 91 -12.28 9.23 -5.98
CA TYR A 91 -11.22 9.36 -6.98
C TYR A 91 -10.08 10.27 -6.56
N ASN A 92 -10.36 11.45 -6.02
CA ASN A 92 -9.31 12.41 -5.67
C ASN A 92 -8.40 11.90 -4.55
N TYR A 93 -8.97 11.19 -3.58
CA TYR A 93 -8.21 10.58 -2.49
C TYR A 93 -7.29 9.46 -3.03
N LEU A 94 -7.85 8.59 -3.87
CA LEU A 94 -7.09 7.52 -4.54
C LEU A 94 -6.00 8.09 -5.44
N LYS A 95 -6.31 9.11 -6.24
CA LYS A 95 -5.33 9.75 -7.13
C LYS A 95 -4.15 10.30 -6.34
N SER A 96 -4.42 11.04 -5.25
CA SER A 96 -3.37 11.57 -4.37
C SER A 96 -2.49 10.44 -3.78
N TYR A 97 -3.09 9.32 -3.37
CA TYR A 97 -2.33 8.16 -2.92
C TYR A 97 -1.39 7.64 -4.01
N VAL A 98 -1.90 7.39 -5.20
CA VAL A 98 -1.09 6.85 -6.32
C VAL A 98 0.03 7.80 -6.72
N GLU A 99 -0.24 9.10 -6.78
CA GLU A 99 0.76 10.12 -7.12
C GLU A 99 1.92 10.22 -6.11
N ASN A 100 1.66 9.89 -4.85
CA ASN A 100 2.66 9.92 -3.77
C ASN A 100 3.35 8.57 -3.52
N MET A 101 2.84 7.48 -4.10
CA MET A 101 3.48 6.17 -4.02
C MET A 101 4.79 6.14 -4.81
N LYS A 102 5.84 5.56 -4.22
CA LYS A 102 7.10 5.28 -4.92
C LYS A 102 7.01 4.02 -5.77
N GLY A 103 6.25 3.03 -5.32
CA GLY A 103 5.99 1.81 -6.06
C GLY A 103 5.15 2.05 -7.31
N LYS A 104 5.21 1.10 -8.24
CA LYS A 104 4.45 1.18 -9.49
C LYS A 104 3.11 0.48 -9.35
N LEU A 105 2.04 1.18 -9.74
CA LEU A 105 0.69 0.61 -9.82
C LEU A 105 0.58 -0.32 -11.03
N LEU A 106 0.23 -1.58 -10.77
CA LEU A 106 0.02 -2.60 -11.78
C LEU A 106 -1.42 -3.13 -11.69
N CYS A 107 -2.18 -3.01 -12.77
CA CYS A 107 -3.50 -3.61 -12.86
C CYS A 107 -3.86 -3.86 -14.34
N ALA A 108 -4.10 -5.11 -14.68
CA ALA A 108 -4.35 -5.48 -16.08
C ALA A 108 -5.80 -5.32 -16.52
N ASN A 109 -6.74 -5.21 -15.59
CA ASN A 109 -8.18 -5.20 -15.84
C ASN A 109 -8.90 -3.92 -15.40
N VAL A 110 -8.15 -2.91 -14.93
CA VAL A 110 -8.69 -1.60 -14.56
C VAL A 110 -7.96 -0.52 -15.35
N THR A 111 -8.73 0.42 -15.89
CA THR A 111 -8.20 1.61 -16.58
C THR A 111 -8.88 2.86 -16.05
N ASP A 112 -8.13 3.95 -15.99
CA ASP A 112 -8.69 5.27 -15.70
C ASP A 112 -9.10 5.96 -17.00
N LYS A 113 -10.41 6.14 -17.20
CA LYS A 113 -10.96 6.81 -18.38
C LYS A 113 -10.60 8.30 -18.44
N THR A 114 -10.27 8.91 -17.31
CA THR A 114 -9.85 10.33 -17.23
C THR A 114 -8.35 10.52 -17.48
N SER A 115 -7.59 9.42 -17.55
CA SER A 115 -6.13 9.42 -17.67
C SER A 115 -5.41 10.20 -16.56
N GLY A 116 -6.05 10.36 -15.41
CA GLY A 116 -5.49 11.06 -14.26
C GLY A 116 -4.64 10.18 -13.34
N ILE A 117 -4.82 8.85 -13.44
CA ILE A 117 -4.03 7.85 -12.70
C ILE A 117 -3.30 6.97 -13.71
N GLU A 118 -1.97 6.89 -13.58
CA GLU A 118 -1.16 6.01 -14.41
C GLU A 118 -1.26 4.57 -13.90
N ILE A 119 -1.82 3.69 -14.72
CA ILE A 119 -1.99 2.27 -14.43
C ILE A 119 -1.26 1.48 -15.54
N SER A 120 -0.32 0.63 -15.13
CA SER A 120 0.38 -0.27 -16.07
C SER A 120 -0.16 -1.69 -15.94
N PRO A 121 -0.35 -2.42 -17.06
CA PRO A 121 -0.84 -3.80 -17.01
C PRO A 121 0.21 -4.78 -16.46
N TYR A 122 1.49 -4.46 -16.63
CA TYR A 122 2.61 -5.27 -16.14
C TYR A 122 3.88 -4.42 -16.00
N ALA A 123 4.89 -4.98 -15.36
CA ALA A 123 6.25 -4.44 -15.33
C ALA A 123 7.27 -5.56 -15.56
N VAL A 124 8.41 -5.19 -16.13
CA VAL A 124 9.59 -6.05 -16.22
C VAL A 124 10.67 -5.45 -15.34
N LYS A 125 11.28 -6.26 -14.49
CA LYS A 125 12.40 -5.87 -13.64
C LYS A 125 13.61 -6.72 -13.96
N GLU A 126 14.70 -6.08 -14.33
CA GLU A 126 16.01 -6.71 -14.42
C GLU A 126 16.66 -6.76 -13.03
N MET A 127 17.33 -7.88 -12.70
CA MET A 127 17.92 -8.13 -11.39
C MET A 127 19.35 -8.64 -11.51
#